data_4f4fddd691e59cf930918ebfe3bd2b89
#
_entry.id   4f4fddd691e59cf930918ebfe3bd2b89
#
_cell.length_a   1.000
_cell.length_b   1.000
_cell.length_c   1.000
_cell.angle_alpha   90.00
_cell.angle_beta   90.00
_cell.angle_gamma   90.00
#
_symmetry.space_group_name_H-M   'P 1'
#
loop_
_entity.id
_entity.type
_entity.pdbx_description
1 polymer ?
#
loop_
_entity_poly.entity_id
_entity_poly.type
_entity_poly.pdbx_seq_one_letter_code
_entity_poly.pdbx_strand_id
1 'polypeptide(L)'
;MFTFNAEKREKAGKGAARACRREGRIPAVIYGGKQEPVMISLHPVELEKALDDRNFYTSDVEVVLGGKKIAVVCKDVQFHPVSDKPIHVDFVRK
;
A
#
# COMPACT_ATOMS: atom_id res chain seq x y z
N MET A 1 4.81 -9.07 12.21
CA MET A 1 3.65 -8.73 11.36
C MET A 1 3.46 -7.22 11.33
N PHE A 2 3.12 -6.68 10.18
CA PHE A 2 2.89 -5.25 10.00
C PHE A 2 1.42 -4.97 9.79
N THR A 3 0.94 -3.85 10.34
CA THR A 3 -0.46 -3.44 10.20
C THR A 3 -0.51 -2.03 9.62
N PHE A 4 -1.27 -1.86 8.56
CA PHE A 4 -1.48 -0.56 7.94
C PHE A 4 -2.95 -0.17 8.01
N ASN A 5 -3.20 1.06 8.40
CA ASN A 5 -4.52 1.66 8.29
C ASN A 5 -4.64 2.29 6.91
N ALA A 6 -5.57 1.82 6.11
CA ALA A 6 -5.72 2.24 4.74
C ALA A 6 -7.12 2.80 4.47
N GLU A 7 -7.22 3.61 3.42
CA GLU A 7 -8.49 4.11 2.94
C GLU A 7 -8.69 3.62 1.51
N LYS A 8 -9.91 3.21 1.20
CA LYS A 8 -10.27 2.78 -0.14
C LYS A 8 -10.32 3.99 -1.08
N ARG A 9 -9.72 3.82 -2.26
CA ARG A 9 -9.83 4.82 -3.33
C ARG A 9 -10.87 4.38 -4.32
N GLU A 10 -11.75 5.30 -4.73
CA GLU A 10 -12.82 4.99 -5.68
C GLU A 10 -12.35 5.02 -7.12
N LYS A 11 -11.29 5.77 -7.41
CA LYS A 11 -10.79 5.94 -8.77
C LYS A 11 -9.38 5.42 -8.91
N ALA A 12 -9.14 4.71 -10.01
CA ALA A 12 -7.80 4.30 -10.42
C ALA A 12 -7.30 5.22 -11.51
N GLY A 13 -5.99 5.30 -11.69
CA GLY A 13 -5.36 6.04 -12.77
C GLY A 13 -4.39 7.09 -12.28
N LYS A 14 -3.69 7.72 -13.22
CA LYS A 14 -2.62 8.67 -12.92
C LYS A 14 -3.11 9.89 -12.15
N GLY A 15 -4.28 10.42 -12.51
CA GLY A 15 -4.84 11.58 -11.83
C GLY A 15 -5.17 11.32 -10.38
N ALA A 16 -5.78 10.17 -10.09
CA ALA A 16 -6.11 9.77 -8.73
C ALA A 16 -4.85 9.51 -7.91
N ALA A 17 -3.82 8.90 -8.51
CA ALA A 17 -2.55 8.65 -7.83
C ALA A 17 -1.83 9.95 -7.49
N ARG A 18 -1.85 10.93 -8.40
CA ARG A 18 -1.27 12.25 -8.14
C ARG A 18 -1.98 12.99 -7.04
N ALA A 19 -3.31 12.94 -7.01
CA ALA A 19 -4.10 13.55 -5.95
C ALA A 19 -3.77 12.92 -4.60
N CYS A 20 -3.67 11.61 -4.55
CA CYS A 20 -3.31 10.87 -3.35
C CYS A 20 -1.94 11.32 -2.82
N ARG A 21 -0.96 11.45 -3.70
CA ARG A 21 0.39 11.89 -3.31
C ARG A 21 0.42 13.35 -2.87
N ARG A 22 -0.41 14.21 -3.47
CA ARG A 22 -0.53 15.61 -3.05
C ARG A 22 -1.08 15.73 -1.64
N GLU A 23 -1.94 14.80 -1.24
CA GLU A 23 -2.47 14.73 0.11
C GLU A 23 -1.48 14.11 1.10
N GLY A 24 -0.30 13.70 0.63
CA GLY A 24 0.70 13.08 1.46
C GLY A 24 0.47 11.59 1.71
N ARG A 25 -0.38 10.96 0.90
CA ARG A 25 -0.67 9.54 1.01
C ARG A 25 -0.01 8.77 -0.13
N ILE A 26 0.16 7.47 0.06
CA ILE A 26 0.81 6.62 -0.93
C ILE A 26 -0.22 5.67 -1.53
N PRO A 27 -0.41 5.68 -2.86
CA PRO A 27 -1.34 4.76 -3.51
C PRO A 27 -0.83 3.33 -3.46
N ALA A 28 -1.74 2.38 -3.26
CA ALA A 28 -1.43 0.97 -3.22
C ALA A 28 -2.57 0.15 -3.83
N VAL A 29 -2.26 -1.07 -4.23
CA VAL A 29 -3.23 -2.00 -4.79
C VAL A 29 -3.13 -3.32 -4.06
N ILE A 30 -4.28 -3.92 -3.74
CA ILE A 30 -4.38 -5.27 -3.20
C ILE A 30 -5.00 -6.14 -4.29
N TYR A 31 -4.31 -7.19 -4.71
CA TYR A 31 -4.83 -8.10 -5.74
C TYR A 31 -4.55 -9.56 -5.38
N GLY A 32 -5.07 -10.48 -6.19
CA GLY A 32 -4.98 -11.92 -5.96
C GLY A 32 -6.22 -12.50 -5.31
N GLY A 33 -6.22 -13.80 -5.01
CA GLY A 33 -7.31 -14.47 -4.32
C GLY A 33 -8.62 -14.56 -5.11
N LYS A 34 -8.57 -14.50 -6.42
CA LYS A 34 -9.74 -14.56 -7.32
C LYS A 34 -10.73 -13.41 -7.13
N GLN A 35 -10.30 -12.33 -6.49
CA GLN A 35 -11.11 -11.12 -6.31
C GLN A 35 -10.55 -9.98 -7.14
N GLU A 36 -11.39 -9.00 -7.40
CA GLU A 36 -10.96 -7.82 -8.13
C GLU A 36 -9.93 -7.02 -7.32
N PRO A 37 -9.00 -6.34 -8.00
CA PRO A 37 -8.04 -5.47 -7.32
C PRO A 37 -8.75 -4.38 -6.53
N VAL A 38 -8.24 -4.10 -5.34
CA VAL A 38 -8.75 -3.03 -4.47
C VAL A 38 -7.72 -1.91 -4.43
N MET A 39 -8.13 -0.71 -4.81
CA MET A 39 -7.28 0.48 -4.76
C MET A 39 -7.39 1.09 -3.37
N ILE A 40 -6.24 1.33 -2.74
CA ILE A 40 -6.18 1.89 -1.39
C ILE A 40 -5.13 2.99 -1.32
N SER A 41 -5.13 3.74 -0.23
CA SER A 41 -4.09 4.70 0.08
C SER A 41 -3.55 4.45 1.48
N LEU A 42 -2.24 4.63 1.65
CA LEU A 42 -1.54 4.37 2.90
C LEU A 42 -0.96 5.66 3.48
N HIS A 43 -0.78 5.68 4.80
CA HIS A 43 -0.04 6.75 5.45
C HIS A 43 1.46 6.56 5.19
N PRO A 44 2.16 7.61 4.73
CA PRO A 44 3.58 7.50 4.41
C PRO A 44 4.43 7.14 5.63
N VAL A 45 4.08 7.65 6.80
CA VAL A 45 4.86 7.39 8.03
C VAL A 45 4.82 5.89 8.39
N GLU A 46 3.66 5.28 8.33
CA GLU A 46 3.52 3.84 8.61
C GLU A 46 4.32 3.00 7.62
N LEU A 47 4.25 3.36 6.34
CA LEU A 47 4.96 2.63 5.30
C LEU A 47 6.48 2.80 5.43
N GLU A 48 6.96 4.00 5.67
CA GLU A 48 8.39 4.25 5.84
C GLU A 48 8.97 3.47 7.01
N LYS A 49 8.25 3.40 8.13
CA LYS A 49 8.66 2.60 9.28
C LYS A 49 8.74 1.12 8.95
N ALA A 50 7.78 0.61 8.19
CA ALA A 50 7.78 -0.79 7.78
C ALA A 50 8.93 -1.10 6.83
N LEU A 51 9.23 -0.18 5.91
CA LEU A 51 10.30 -0.36 4.93
C LEU A 51 11.70 -0.37 5.57
N ASP A 52 11.85 0.22 6.74
CA ASP A 52 13.11 0.15 7.48
C ASP A 52 13.40 -1.26 8.02
N ASP A 53 12.40 -2.12 8.08
CA ASP A 53 12.56 -3.50 8.52
C ASP A 53 12.92 -4.38 7.32
N ARG A 54 14.02 -5.11 7.42
CA ARG A 54 14.50 -5.99 6.36
C ARG A 54 13.53 -7.14 6.05
N ASN A 55 12.72 -7.51 7.03
CA ASN A 55 11.78 -8.63 6.90
C ASN A 55 10.42 -8.22 6.35
N PHE A 56 10.23 -6.94 6.00
CA PHE A 56 8.94 -6.45 5.53
C PHE A 56 8.40 -7.24 4.34
N TYR A 57 9.24 -7.53 3.35
CA TYR A 57 8.82 -8.22 2.13
C TYR A 57 8.49 -9.69 2.35
N THR A 58 9.00 -10.29 3.42
CA THR A 58 8.77 -11.69 3.76
C THR A 58 7.77 -11.88 4.89
N SER A 59 7.39 -10.80 5.55
CA SER A 59 6.46 -10.84 6.68
C SER A 59 5.02 -10.71 6.23
N ASP A 60 4.13 -11.23 7.06
CA ASP A 60 2.69 -11.04 6.85
C ASP A 60 2.33 -9.57 7.11
N VAL A 61 1.44 -9.05 6.28
CA VAL A 61 0.94 -7.69 6.39
C VAL A 61 -0.57 -7.75 6.55
N GLU A 62 -1.09 -6.93 7.46
CA GLU A 62 -2.51 -6.78 7.66
C GLU A 62 -2.92 -5.36 7.28
N VAL A 63 -3.85 -5.25 6.35
CA VAL A 63 -4.39 -3.97 5.92
C VAL A 63 -5.77 -3.80 6.53
N VAL A 64 -5.93 -2.74 7.34
CA VAL A 64 -7.23 -2.41 7.94
C VAL A 64 -7.93 -1.41 7.03
N LEU A 65 -9.08 -1.83 6.50
CA LEU A 65 -9.81 -1.05 5.51
C LEU A 65 -11.28 -0.99 5.91
N GLY A 66 -11.70 0.15 6.45
CA GLY A 66 -13.09 0.35 6.83
C GLY A 66 -13.60 -0.64 7.87
N GLY A 67 -12.78 -1.04 8.83
CA GLY A 67 -13.13 -2.01 9.84
C GLY A 67 -12.90 -3.46 9.45
N LYS A 68 -12.46 -3.70 8.20
CA LYS A 68 -12.09 -5.03 7.74
C LYS A 68 -10.58 -5.20 7.75
N LYS A 69 -10.12 -6.37 8.11
CA LYS A 69 -8.71 -6.72 8.09
C LYS A 69 -8.43 -7.67 6.95
N ILE A 70 -7.50 -7.32 6.09
CA ILE A 70 -7.14 -8.12 4.93
C ILE A 70 -5.70 -8.60 5.10
N ALA A 71 -5.50 -9.91 5.10
CA ALA A 71 -4.18 -10.50 5.19
C ALA A 71 -3.54 -10.50 3.81
N VAL A 72 -2.38 -9.86 3.69
CA VAL A 72 -1.66 -9.71 2.43
C VAL A 72 -0.17 -9.86 2.65
N VAL A 73 0.57 -9.94 1.55
CA VAL A 73 2.04 -9.82 1.57
C VAL A 73 2.43 -8.71 0.62
N CYS A 74 3.50 -8.00 0.92
CA CYS A 74 4.02 -6.98 0.04
C CYS A 74 4.76 -7.66 -1.12
N LYS A 75 4.31 -7.41 -2.34
CA LYS A 75 4.95 -7.94 -3.54
C LYS A 75 6.03 -7.01 -4.05
N ASP A 76 5.73 -5.72 -4.12
CA ASP A 76 6.67 -4.75 -4.68
C ASP A 76 6.38 -3.35 -4.12
N VAL A 77 7.42 -2.54 -4.08
CA VAL A 77 7.32 -1.12 -3.71
C VAL A 77 8.09 -0.35 -4.77
N GLN A 78 7.42 0.63 -5.37
CA GLN A 78 8.07 1.52 -6.32
C GLN A 78 8.54 2.77 -5.61
N PHE A 79 9.77 3.19 -5.89
CA PHE A 79 10.38 4.36 -5.28
C PHE A 79 10.62 5.45 -6.32
N HIS A 80 10.54 6.68 -5.87
CA HIS A 80 10.89 7.81 -6.72
C HIS A 80 12.41 7.79 -6.98
N PRO A 81 12.86 7.91 -8.23
CA PRO A 81 14.28 7.75 -8.55
C PRO A 81 15.20 8.82 -7.95
N VAL A 82 14.67 9.98 -7.63
CA VAL A 82 15.48 11.10 -7.09
C VAL A 82 15.40 11.16 -5.56
N SER A 83 14.20 11.07 -5.00
CA SER A 83 13.99 11.25 -3.56
C SER A 83 14.06 9.96 -2.75
N ASP A 84 14.05 8.80 -3.40
CA ASP A 84 13.99 7.47 -2.78
C ASP A 84 12.78 7.24 -1.88
N LYS A 85 11.75 8.06 -2.04
CA LYS A 85 10.51 7.89 -1.27
C LYS A 85 9.57 6.92 -1.98
N PRO A 86 8.83 6.10 -1.23
CA PRO A 86 7.87 5.19 -1.85
C PRO A 86 6.74 5.96 -2.52
N ILE A 87 6.39 5.56 -3.74
CA ILE A 87 5.33 6.20 -4.51
C ILE A 87 4.18 5.26 -4.86
N HIS A 88 4.39 3.96 -4.72
CA HIS A 88 3.37 2.96 -4.99
C HIS A 88 3.71 1.65 -4.31
N VAL A 89 2.70 0.91 -3.85
CA VAL A 89 2.89 -0.39 -3.20
C VAL A 89 1.92 -1.40 -3.80
N ASP A 90 2.44 -2.60 -4.10
CA ASP A 90 1.63 -3.72 -4.58
C ASP A 90 1.54 -4.77 -3.48
N PHE A 91 0.32 -5.10 -3.07
CA PHE A 91 0.04 -6.16 -2.13
C PHE A 91 -0.67 -7.32 -2.83
N VAL A 92 -0.39 -8.52 -2.39
CA VAL A 92 -1.08 -9.73 -2.87
C VAL A 92 -1.78 -10.37 -1.68
N ARG A 93 -3.05 -10.74 -1.86
CA ARG A 93 -3.80 -11.46 -0.82
C ARG A 93 -3.18 -12.83 -0.57
N LYS A 94 -3.17 -13.19 0.68
CA LYS A 94 -2.74 -14.52 1.08
C LYS A 94 -3.75 -15.59 0.70
#